data_b248d70d4b66846f70ea89b2e09a396c
#
_entry.id   b248d70d4b66846f70ea89b2e09a396c
#
_cell.length_a   1.000
_cell.length_b   1.000
_cell.length_c   1.000
_cell.angle_alpha   90.00
_cell.angle_beta   90.00
_cell.angle_gamma   90.00
#
_symmetry.space_group_name_H-M   'P 1'
#
loop_
_entity.id
_entity.type
_entity.pdbx_description
1 polymer ?
#
loop_
_entity_poly.entity_id
_entity_poly.type
_entity_poly.pdbx_seq_one_letter_code
_entity_poly.pdbx_strand_id
1 'polypeptide(L)'
;MKKEKGGFLNLIFKKEPKRHTVEDTLPYLRMLKSGICQSDEKHFSKSIAFEDINYQLALEEDRDLIFNQFANFLNSFDPSVGIELSYINQLGRNEEMQSAIQIPDKKDGFDEIRLEFREMLKNQIVKGNNGLRKSKYITFTVEADNMEQAISKLERLEIDILSSLKSMGVRAESLNGEERLKILHDVLNPGKTFEFSYKDLKKKESTKSYITPDEFNFTPSRYFKFGKFIGATSHFQILASELSDRMLAEFLDIDDNINISFHIKAIEQSEAIKMVKRKNTDIDKMRIEENKKAVRAGYDMDILPSDLITYGEDVKSLLKDLQTRDERMFVVTIVFMNFARTVQKLENTIAQISSIANKHNCKIKRLDHAQEQGLISVLPLGVNKLEINRGLTSSSTAVFIPFTTEELFINSSNSLYYGLNALSHNLIMADRKKLKNPNGLILGTPGSGKSFSAKREMANAILVTDDDVIICDPEGEVRHEVA
;
A
#
# COMPACT_ATOMS: atom_id res chain seq x y z
N MET A 1 -55.03 12.46 49.78
CA MET A 1 -55.57 12.27 48.42
C MET A 1 -55.09 13.41 47.54
N LYS A 2 -54.05 13.24 46.75
CA LYS A 2 -53.77 14.01 45.54
C LYS A 2 -53.15 13.03 44.54
N LYS A 3 -53.85 12.85 43.44
CA LYS A 3 -53.63 11.87 42.39
C LYS A 3 -52.41 12.17 41.55
N GLU A 4 -51.60 11.15 41.35
CA GLU A 4 -50.65 11.01 40.25
C GLU A 4 -51.36 11.18 38.90
N LYS A 5 -50.93 12.13 38.12
CA LYS A 5 -51.16 12.21 36.67
C LYS A 5 -49.88 12.74 36.03
N GLY A 6 -49.09 11.90 35.48
CA GLY A 6 -47.83 12.30 34.81
C GLY A 6 -47.00 11.18 34.26
N GLY A 7 -47.61 10.03 33.89
CA GLY A 7 -46.89 8.85 33.49
C GLY A 7 -47.19 8.27 32.10
N PHE A 8 -47.88 9.01 31.20
CA PHE A 8 -48.34 8.39 29.94
C PHE A 8 -47.97 9.15 28.66
N LEU A 9 -47.22 10.24 28.76
CA LEU A 9 -46.85 11.06 27.60
C LEU A 9 -45.39 10.88 27.13
N ASN A 10 -44.57 10.07 27.83
CA ASN A 10 -43.17 9.86 27.45
C ASN A 10 -42.91 8.61 26.59
N LEU A 11 -43.95 7.93 26.10
CA LEU A 11 -43.83 6.66 25.33
C LEU A 11 -44.10 6.83 23.83
N ILE A 12 -44.25 8.03 23.29
CA ILE A 12 -44.63 8.25 21.87
C ILE A 12 -43.55 8.95 21.06
N PHE A 13 -42.49 9.42 21.65
CA PHE A 13 -41.31 9.82 20.85
C PHE A 13 -40.36 8.64 20.74
N LYS A 14 -40.70 7.62 19.89
CA LYS A 14 -39.69 6.81 19.25
C LYS A 14 -38.77 7.79 18.49
N LYS A 15 -37.53 7.99 18.98
CA LYS A 15 -36.50 8.60 18.17
C LYS A 15 -36.53 7.85 16.83
N GLU A 16 -36.88 8.53 15.76
CA GLU A 16 -36.71 7.97 14.41
C GLU A 16 -35.27 7.45 14.33
N PRO A 17 -35.06 6.23 13.84
CA PRO A 17 -33.70 5.73 13.64
C PRO A 17 -33.01 6.78 12.77
N LYS A 18 -31.88 7.33 13.24
CA LYS A 18 -31.05 8.24 12.44
C LYS A 18 -30.83 7.53 11.09
N ARG A 19 -31.35 8.11 10.03
CA ARG A 19 -31.07 7.63 8.67
C ARG A 19 -29.57 7.77 8.48
N HIS A 20 -28.86 6.65 8.40
CA HIS A 20 -27.46 6.63 8.01
C HIS A 20 -27.37 7.03 6.53
N THR A 21 -26.64 8.10 6.29
CA THR A 21 -26.30 8.53 4.92
C THR A 21 -25.06 7.80 4.45
N VAL A 22 -24.81 7.79 3.16
CA VAL A 22 -23.59 7.21 2.57
C VAL A 22 -22.32 7.88 3.15
N GLU A 23 -22.39 9.15 3.48
CA GLU A 23 -21.30 9.91 4.10
C GLU A 23 -20.95 9.43 5.52
N ASP A 24 -21.92 8.89 6.26
CA ASP A 24 -21.72 8.40 7.63
C ASP A 24 -20.81 7.15 7.67
N THR A 25 -20.67 6.42 6.56
CA THR A 25 -19.75 5.29 6.42
C THR A 25 -18.29 5.74 6.46
N LEU A 26 -17.98 6.98 6.04
CA LEU A 26 -16.60 7.45 6.01
C LEU A 26 -16.15 7.92 7.40
N PRO A 27 -15.05 7.35 7.95
CA PRO A 27 -14.67 7.51 9.34
C PRO A 27 -13.81 8.77 9.58
N TYR A 28 -14.23 9.93 9.08
CA TYR A 28 -13.57 11.19 9.41
C TYR A 28 -14.58 12.34 9.57
N LEU A 29 -14.20 13.31 10.38
CA LEU A 29 -15.02 14.51 10.61
C LEU A 29 -14.75 15.58 9.55
N ARG A 30 -13.48 15.81 9.24
CA ARG A 30 -13.06 16.80 8.25
C ARG A 30 -11.66 16.50 7.68
N MET A 31 -11.48 16.88 6.42
CA MET A 31 -10.19 16.90 5.73
C MET A 31 -9.79 18.36 5.53
N LEU A 32 -8.62 18.77 6.03
CA LEU A 32 -8.12 20.14 5.88
C LEU A 32 -7.32 20.27 4.58
N LYS A 33 -7.24 21.50 4.06
CA LYS A 33 -6.44 21.81 2.86
C LYS A 33 -4.97 21.42 3.02
N SER A 34 -4.43 21.49 4.24
CA SER A 34 -3.04 21.07 4.57
C SER A 34 -2.80 19.56 4.51
N GLY A 35 -3.82 18.77 4.18
CA GLY A 35 -3.73 17.32 4.20
C GLY A 35 -3.97 16.67 5.56
N ILE A 36 -4.23 17.44 6.61
CA ILE A 36 -4.57 16.88 7.91
C ILE A 36 -6.03 16.40 7.90
N CYS A 37 -6.22 15.14 8.25
CA CYS A 37 -7.53 14.51 8.42
C CYS A 37 -7.82 14.34 9.91
N GLN A 38 -8.95 14.84 10.36
CA GLN A 38 -9.49 14.59 11.70
C GLN A 38 -10.46 13.43 11.63
N SER A 39 -10.10 12.27 12.19
CA SER A 39 -10.95 11.07 12.19
C SER A 39 -12.06 11.15 13.25
N ASP A 40 -11.71 11.58 14.44
CA ASP A 40 -12.63 11.81 15.55
C ASP A 40 -12.18 13.02 16.40
N GLU A 41 -12.69 13.15 17.63
CA GLU A 41 -12.40 14.30 18.49
C GLU A 41 -10.91 14.43 18.84
N LYS A 42 -10.16 13.30 18.88
CA LYS A 42 -8.76 13.25 19.36
C LYS A 42 -7.75 12.73 18.35
N HIS A 43 -8.19 12.06 17.30
CA HIS A 43 -7.28 11.43 16.33
C HIS A 43 -7.15 12.25 15.07
N PHE A 44 -5.90 12.50 14.69
CA PHE A 44 -5.53 13.28 13.51
C PHE A 44 -4.49 12.52 12.70
N SER A 45 -4.63 12.51 11.39
CA SER A 45 -3.70 11.83 10.50
C SER A 45 -3.23 12.70 9.35
N LYS A 46 -2.04 12.39 8.84
CA LYS A 46 -1.46 12.94 7.61
C LYS A 46 -0.90 11.81 6.76
N SER A 47 -0.79 12.03 5.45
CA SER A 47 -0.33 10.98 4.54
C SER A 47 0.81 11.48 3.66
N ILE A 48 1.74 10.58 3.37
CA ILE A 48 2.88 10.77 2.48
C ILE A 48 2.75 9.73 1.36
N ALA A 49 2.87 10.17 0.11
CA ALA A 49 3.07 9.28 -1.02
C ALA A 49 4.56 8.96 -1.15
N PHE A 50 4.90 7.72 -1.49
CA PHE A 50 6.28 7.33 -1.71
C PHE A 50 6.42 6.42 -2.93
N GLU A 51 7.56 6.53 -3.59
CA GLU A 51 7.92 5.74 -4.77
C GLU A 51 8.60 4.45 -4.38
N ASP A 52 8.73 3.57 -5.35
CA ASP A 52 9.47 2.32 -5.21
C ASP A 52 10.99 2.54 -5.38
N ILE A 53 11.75 1.62 -4.84
CA ILE A 53 13.17 1.46 -5.13
C ILE A 53 13.43 0.03 -5.58
N ASN A 54 14.53 -0.18 -6.30
CA ASN A 54 14.86 -1.48 -6.85
C ASN A 54 15.40 -2.43 -5.77
N TYR A 55 14.50 -2.93 -4.91
CA TYR A 55 14.83 -3.84 -3.82
C TYR A 55 15.04 -5.27 -4.31
N GLN A 56 14.15 -5.78 -5.16
CA GLN A 56 14.16 -7.21 -5.55
C GLN A 56 15.31 -7.61 -6.46
N LEU A 57 15.81 -6.67 -7.26
CA LEU A 57 16.94 -6.88 -8.15
C LEU A 57 18.28 -6.39 -7.57
N ALA A 58 18.27 -5.85 -6.36
CA ALA A 58 19.47 -5.40 -5.66
C ALA A 58 20.35 -6.60 -5.26
N LEU A 59 21.64 -6.35 -5.09
CA LEU A 59 22.56 -7.33 -4.53
C LEU A 59 22.16 -7.69 -3.09
N GLU A 60 22.54 -8.85 -2.61
CA GLU A 60 22.17 -9.33 -1.28
C GLU A 60 22.60 -8.36 -0.17
N GLU A 61 23.82 -7.82 -0.25
CA GLU A 61 24.31 -6.82 0.71
C GLU A 61 23.46 -5.54 0.74
N ASP A 62 23.04 -5.05 -0.44
CA ASP A 62 22.20 -3.86 -0.56
C ASP A 62 20.77 -4.14 -0.04
N ARG A 63 20.24 -5.33 -0.30
CA ARG A 63 18.94 -5.76 0.23
C ARG A 63 18.93 -5.80 1.74
N ASP A 64 19.97 -6.41 2.34
CA ASP A 64 20.13 -6.49 3.78
C ASP A 64 20.24 -5.09 4.41
N LEU A 65 20.96 -4.18 3.75
CA LEU A 65 21.07 -2.80 4.18
C LEU A 65 19.69 -2.10 4.20
N ILE A 66 18.95 -2.20 3.09
CA ILE A 66 17.61 -1.58 2.97
C ILE A 66 16.64 -2.21 3.98
N PHE A 67 16.68 -3.53 4.15
CA PHE A 67 15.86 -4.25 5.14
C PHE A 67 16.11 -3.76 6.56
N ASN A 68 17.38 -3.66 6.96
CA ASN A 68 17.76 -3.16 8.28
C ASN A 68 17.39 -1.68 8.48
N GLN A 69 17.55 -0.86 7.45
CA GLN A 69 17.11 0.54 7.49
C GLN A 69 15.59 0.65 7.66
N PHE A 70 14.81 -0.22 7.00
CA PHE A 70 13.37 -0.24 7.15
C PHE A 70 12.94 -0.75 8.53
N ALA A 71 13.61 -1.76 9.08
CA ALA A 71 13.36 -2.20 10.46
C ALA A 71 13.66 -1.08 11.48
N ASN A 72 14.77 -0.36 11.30
CA ASN A 72 15.11 0.80 12.13
C ASN A 72 14.11 1.95 11.97
N PHE A 73 13.60 2.17 10.76
CA PHE A 73 12.53 3.13 10.51
C PHE A 73 11.28 2.78 11.31
N LEU A 74 10.83 1.52 11.32
CA LEU A 74 9.71 1.07 12.15
C LEU A 74 10.01 1.26 13.64
N ASN A 75 11.22 0.98 14.08
CA ASN A 75 11.66 1.15 15.46
C ASN A 75 11.71 2.62 15.93
N SER A 76 11.73 3.58 15.02
CA SER A 76 11.76 5.00 15.37
C SER A 76 10.43 5.53 15.90
N PHE A 77 9.31 4.83 15.65
CA PHE A 77 7.99 5.32 16.04
C PHE A 77 7.67 5.09 17.52
N ASP A 78 7.11 6.12 18.12
CA ASP A 78 6.60 6.06 19.49
C ASP A 78 5.28 5.24 19.54
N PRO A 79 4.99 4.51 20.64
CA PRO A 79 3.73 3.77 20.79
C PRO A 79 2.44 4.60 20.68
N SER A 80 2.52 5.91 20.84
CA SER A 80 1.38 6.82 20.65
C SER A 80 1.05 7.09 19.18
N VAL A 81 1.96 6.72 18.25
CA VAL A 81 1.80 6.92 16.81
C VAL A 81 1.26 5.65 16.15
N GLY A 82 0.16 5.77 15.43
CA GLY A 82 -0.33 4.73 14.53
C GLY A 82 0.22 4.94 13.13
N ILE A 83 0.67 3.86 12.49
CA ILE A 83 1.15 3.86 11.10
C ILE A 83 0.23 2.98 10.27
N GLU A 84 -0.15 3.46 9.11
CA GLU A 84 -0.81 2.67 8.08
C GLU A 84 0.01 2.74 6.80
N LEU A 85 0.47 1.57 6.32
CA LEU A 85 1.03 1.43 4.97
C LEU A 85 -0.07 0.97 4.04
N SER A 86 -0.39 1.77 3.04
CA SER A 86 -1.46 1.48 2.08
C SER A 86 -0.88 1.26 0.69
N TYR A 87 -1.25 0.14 0.09
CA TYR A 87 -0.93 -0.23 -1.29
C TYR A 87 -2.21 -0.28 -2.09
N ILE A 88 -2.29 0.53 -3.13
CA ILE A 88 -3.47 0.65 -3.95
C ILE A 88 -3.11 0.32 -5.40
N ASN A 89 -3.51 -0.88 -5.83
CA ASN A 89 -3.41 -1.30 -7.22
C ASN A 89 -4.78 -1.18 -7.86
N GLN A 90 -4.91 -0.30 -8.81
CA GLN A 90 -6.16 -0.09 -9.53
C GLN A 90 -5.91 -0.09 -11.03
N LEU A 91 -6.84 -0.71 -11.77
CA LEU A 91 -6.88 -0.60 -13.21
C LEU A 91 -7.03 0.88 -13.57
N GLY A 92 -5.97 1.46 -14.14
CA GLY A 92 -5.94 2.82 -14.63
C GLY A 92 -6.95 3.00 -15.77
N ARG A 93 -7.33 4.24 -16.04
CA ARG A 93 -8.06 4.52 -17.27
C ARG A 93 -7.08 4.40 -18.42
N ASN A 94 -7.34 3.46 -19.34
CA ASN A 94 -6.57 3.38 -20.59
C ASN A 94 -6.49 4.75 -21.29
N GLU A 95 -7.50 5.59 -21.14
CA GLU A 95 -7.54 6.96 -21.67
C GLU A 95 -6.52 7.89 -21.04
N GLU A 96 -6.30 7.81 -19.71
CA GLU A 96 -5.28 8.62 -19.03
C GLU A 96 -3.86 8.19 -19.42
N MET A 97 -3.61 6.89 -19.53
CA MET A 97 -2.31 6.37 -19.97
C MET A 97 -2.10 6.60 -21.48
N GLN A 98 -3.13 6.48 -22.29
CA GLN A 98 -3.06 6.80 -23.72
C GLN A 98 -2.89 8.31 -23.97
N SER A 99 -3.48 9.15 -23.11
CA SER A 99 -3.28 10.62 -23.17
C SER A 99 -1.90 11.04 -22.70
N ALA A 100 -1.24 10.22 -21.86
CA ALA A 100 0.14 10.44 -21.43
C ALA A 100 1.14 10.24 -22.59
N ILE A 101 0.78 9.45 -23.63
CA ILE A 101 1.61 9.31 -24.82
C ILE A 101 1.25 10.42 -25.80
N GLN A 102 1.79 11.61 -25.53
CA GLN A 102 1.62 12.77 -26.42
C GLN A 102 2.84 12.90 -27.33
N ILE A 103 2.72 12.37 -28.56
CA ILE A 103 3.69 12.62 -29.61
C ILE A 103 2.97 13.52 -30.63
N PRO A 104 3.22 14.85 -30.60
CA PRO A 104 2.54 15.79 -31.48
C PRO A 104 3.02 15.66 -32.93
N ASP A 105 2.14 15.95 -33.89
CA ASP A 105 2.53 16.09 -35.28
C ASP A 105 3.36 17.38 -35.47
N LYS A 106 4.46 17.25 -36.17
CA LYS A 106 5.42 18.39 -36.39
C LYS A 106 5.36 18.96 -37.81
N LYS A 107 4.62 18.33 -38.73
CA LYS A 107 4.50 18.71 -40.14
C LYS A 107 5.83 18.75 -40.88
N ASP A 108 6.73 17.85 -40.52
CA ASP A 108 8.11 17.74 -41.05
C ASP A 108 8.32 16.56 -42.01
N GLY A 109 7.22 15.89 -42.44
CA GLY A 109 7.25 14.75 -43.31
C GLY A 109 7.33 13.40 -42.60
N PHE A 110 7.50 13.35 -41.25
CA PHE A 110 7.59 12.12 -40.44
C PHE A 110 6.30 11.83 -39.65
N ASP A 111 5.21 12.53 -39.93
CA ASP A 111 3.99 12.39 -39.12
C ASP A 111 3.32 11.01 -39.28
N GLU A 112 3.45 10.34 -40.42
CA GLU A 112 3.00 8.96 -40.58
C GLU A 112 3.76 8.01 -39.66
N ILE A 113 5.08 8.17 -39.53
CA ILE A 113 5.93 7.36 -38.64
C ILE A 113 5.57 7.66 -37.18
N ARG A 114 5.30 8.93 -36.81
CA ARG A 114 4.81 9.29 -35.47
C ARG A 114 3.47 8.65 -35.15
N LEU A 115 2.58 8.54 -36.14
CA LEU A 115 1.29 7.87 -35.98
C LEU A 115 1.48 6.38 -35.68
N GLU A 116 2.27 5.67 -36.48
CA GLU A 116 2.58 4.26 -36.25
C GLU A 116 3.26 4.04 -34.89
N PHE A 117 4.19 4.92 -34.52
CA PHE A 117 4.87 4.85 -33.23
C PHE A 117 3.92 5.07 -32.04
N ARG A 118 2.97 6.02 -32.14
CA ARG A 118 1.89 6.23 -31.17
C ARG A 118 1.00 4.98 -31.04
N GLU A 119 0.62 4.39 -32.15
CA GLU A 119 -0.21 3.17 -32.16
C GLU A 119 0.56 2.00 -31.56
N MET A 120 1.84 1.84 -31.87
CA MET A 120 2.69 0.83 -31.28
C MET A 120 2.75 0.97 -29.75
N LEU A 121 3.01 2.17 -29.23
CA LEU A 121 3.04 2.45 -27.79
C LEU A 121 1.68 2.19 -27.13
N LYS A 122 0.58 2.63 -27.73
CA LYS A 122 -0.78 2.33 -27.25
C LYS A 122 -1.05 0.83 -27.18
N ASN A 123 -0.61 0.08 -28.18
CA ASN A 123 -0.75 -1.37 -28.21
C ASN A 123 0.13 -2.05 -27.14
N GLN A 124 1.31 -1.49 -26.83
CA GLN A 124 2.15 -2.01 -25.74
C GLN A 124 1.50 -1.77 -24.37
N ILE A 125 0.84 -0.62 -24.13
CA ILE A 125 0.06 -0.39 -22.91
C ILE A 125 -1.01 -1.45 -22.74
N VAL A 126 -1.71 -1.79 -23.82
CA VAL A 126 -2.79 -2.81 -23.77
C VAL A 126 -2.24 -4.22 -23.55
N LYS A 127 -1.01 -4.51 -24.03
CA LYS A 127 -0.35 -5.81 -23.85
C LYS A 127 0.37 -5.93 -22.50
N GLY A 128 0.76 -4.82 -21.90
CA GLY A 128 1.35 -4.78 -20.56
C GLY A 128 0.33 -5.11 -19.48
N ASN A 129 0.66 -4.88 -18.21
CA ASN A 129 -0.20 -5.16 -17.04
C ASN A 129 -1.51 -4.35 -17.04
N ASN A 130 -2.26 -4.36 -18.13
CA ASN A 130 -3.59 -3.78 -18.30
C ASN A 130 -3.74 -2.34 -17.77
N GLY A 131 -2.64 -1.58 -17.67
CA GLY A 131 -2.64 -0.21 -17.14
C GLY A 131 -2.85 -0.12 -15.63
N LEU A 132 -2.43 -1.11 -14.86
CA LEU A 132 -2.45 -1.05 -13.39
C LEU A 132 -1.58 0.09 -12.87
N ARG A 133 -2.20 0.99 -12.13
CA ARG A 133 -1.52 2.02 -11.37
C ARG A 133 -1.26 1.50 -9.96
N LYS A 134 0.01 1.33 -9.63
CA LYS A 134 0.47 0.97 -8.28
C LYS A 134 0.79 2.25 -7.51
N SER A 135 0.14 2.47 -6.38
CA SER A 135 0.34 3.65 -5.54
C SER A 135 0.60 3.21 -4.09
N LYS A 136 1.51 3.90 -3.41
CA LYS A 136 1.95 3.55 -2.05
C LYS A 136 1.89 4.78 -1.16
N TYR A 137 1.32 4.59 0.03
CA TYR A 137 1.11 5.68 0.98
C TYR A 137 1.49 5.24 2.40
N ILE A 138 2.07 6.18 3.14
CA ILE A 138 2.24 6.07 4.59
C ILE A 138 1.27 7.07 5.21
N THR A 139 0.30 6.59 5.98
CA THR A 139 -0.57 7.44 6.78
C THR A 139 -0.19 7.27 8.24
N PHE A 140 0.13 8.36 8.91
CA PHE A 140 0.49 8.37 10.32
C PHE A 140 -0.55 9.14 11.12
N THR A 141 -0.88 8.60 12.29
CA THR A 141 -1.95 9.08 13.15
C THR A 141 -1.41 9.41 14.53
N VAL A 142 -1.85 10.54 15.07
CA VAL A 142 -1.51 10.99 16.43
C VAL A 142 -2.77 11.28 17.22
N GLU A 143 -2.67 11.10 18.54
CA GLU A 143 -3.67 11.57 19.49
C GLU A 143 -3.30 12.96 20.00
N ALA A 144 -4.27 13.90 19.98
CA ALA A 144 -4.10 15.25 20.46
C ALA A 144 -5.41 15.82 21.02
N ASP A 145 -5.32 16.66 22.03
CA ASP A 145 -6.51 17.28 22.66
C ASP A 145 -7.07 18.43 21.82
N ASN A 146 -6.26 19.00 20.94
CA ASN A 146 -6.67 20.11 20.07
C ASN A 146 -5.88 20.11 18.75
N MET A 147 -6.35 20.90 17.80
CA MET A 147 -5.79 21.00 16.47
C MET A 147 -4.33 21.54 16.44
N GLU A 148 -4.00 22.49 17.28
CA GLU A 148 -2.64 23.08 17.30
C GLU A 148 -1.60 22.08 17.74
N GLN A 149 -1.88 21.28 18.76
CA GLN A 149 -1.03 20.18 19.19
C GLN A 149 -0.92 19.10 18.11
N ALA A 150 -2.05 18.79 17.42
CA ALA A 150 -2.03 17.83 16.33
C ALA A 150 -1.13 18.29 15.18
N ILE A 151 -1.23 19.56 14.77
CA ILE A 151 -0.38 20.14 13.71
C ILE A 151 1.10 19.97 14.08
N SER A 152 1.50 20.44 15.26
CA SER A 152 2.91 20.38 15.69
C SER A 152 3.47 18.95 15.72
N LYS A 153 2.68 17.98 16.22
CA LYS A 153 3.07 16.57 16.25
C LYS A 153 3.20 15.98 14.85
N LEU A 154 2.22 16.27 13.98
CA LEU A 154 2.19 15.73 12.62
C LEU A 154 3.29 16.32 11.73
N GLU A 155 3.57 17.62 11.83
CA GLU A 155 4.66 18.26 11.07
C GLU A 155 6.03 17.72 11.46
N ARG A 156 6.27 17.49 12.75
CA ARG A 156 7.51 16.85 13.22
C ARG A 156 7.67 15.44 12.65
N LEU A 157 6.64 14.60 12.81
CA LEU A 157 6.63 13.22 12.29
C LEU A 157 6.82 13.19 10.78
N GLU A 158 6.20 14.12 10.05
CA GLU A 158 6.35 14.23 8.60
C GLU A 158 7.81 14.45 8.19
N ILE A 159 8.50 15.37 8.85
CA ILE A 159 9.92 15.64 8.59
C ILE A 159 10.77 14.40 8.88
N ASP A 160 10.52 13.73 9.99
CA ASP A 160 11.26 12.53 10.40
C ASP A 160 11.04 11.38 9.42
N ILE A 161 9.80 11.16 8.96
CA ILE A 161 9.45 10.13 7.97
C ILE A 161 10.09 10.44 6.62
N LEU A 162 9.96 11.66 6.11
CA LEU A 162 10.56 12.08 4.84
C LEU A 162 12.08 11.96 4.85
N SER A 163 12.73 12.32 5.96
CA SER A 163 14.17 12.18 6.15
C SER A 163 14.61 10.71 6.14
N SER A 164 13.87 9.85 6.81
CA SER A 164 14.15 8.41 6.85
C SER A 164 13.98 7.76 5.49
N LEU A 165 12.89 8.06 4.77
CA LEU A 165 12.68 7.57 3.39
C LEU A 165 13.78 8.05 2.45
N LYS A 166 14.18 9.32 2.55
CA LYS A 166 15.28 9.87 1.76
C LYS A 166 16.61 9.18 2.04
N SER A 167 16.89 8.80 3.28
CA SER A 167 18.12 8.07 3.63
C SER A 167 18.17 6.67 3.03
N MET A 168 17.00 6.04 2.81
CA MET A 168 16.86 4.77 2.08
C MET A 168 16.86 4.94 0.56
N GLY A 169 17.01 6.16 0.03
CA GLY A 169 16.95 6.45 -1.41
C GLY A 169 15.54 6.54 -1.98
N VAL A 170 14.51 6.50 -1.14
CA VAL A 170 13.09 6.55 -1.53
C VAL A 170 12.67 8.00 -1.76
N ARG A 171 12.05 8.28 -2.90
CA ARG A 171 11.37 9.55 -3.16
C ARG A 171 10.03 9.54 -2.47
N ALA A 172 9.74 10.60 -1.74
CA ALA A 172 8.47 10.72 -1.02
C ALA A 172 8.03 12.17 -0.94
N GLU A 173 6.70 12.38 -0.98
CA GLU A 173 6.10 13.70 -0.91
C GLU A 173 4.88 13.71 0.01
N SER A 174 4.70 14.82 0.70
CA SER A 174 3.53 15.02 1.57
C SER A 174 2.30 15.32 0.75
N LEU A 175 1.18 14.72 1.12
CA LEU A 175 -0.09 14.91 0.43
C LEU A 175 -0.89 16.04 1.05
N ASN A 176 -1.39 16.94 0.22
CA ASN A 176 -2.38 17.94 0.61
C ASN A 176 -3.80 17.36 0.67
N GLY A 177 -4.78 18.16 1.08
CA GLY A 177 -6.14 17.70 1.25
C GLY A 177 -6.84 17.31 -0.05
N GLU A 178 -6.58 18.00 -1.16
CA GLU A 178 -7.16 17.68 -2.47
C GLU A 178 -6.60 16.34 -2.98
N GLU A 179 -5.30 16.10 -2.82
CA GLU A 179 -4.65 14.84 -3.19
C GLU A 179 -5.16 13.66 -2.37
N ARG A 180 -5.30 13.82 -1.04
CA ARG A 180 -5.88 12.79 -0.19
C ARG A 180 -7.34 12.49 -0.54
N LEU A 181 -8.15 13.51 -0.82
CA LEU A 181 -9.53 13.32 -1.28
C LEU A 181 -9.59 12.62 -2.63
N LYS A 182 -8.66 12.93 -3.55
CA LYS A 182 -8.56 12.24 -4.84
C LYS A 182 -8.29 10.75 -4.66
N ILE A 183 -7.35 10.38 -3.78
CA ILE A 183 -7.05 8.97 -3.48
C ILE A 183 -8.29 8.24 -2.96
N LEU A 184 -8.99 8.84 -2.01
CA LEU A 184 -10.22 8.28 -1.46
C LEU A 184 -11.32 8.16 -2.52
N HIS A 185 -11.47 9.18 -3.36
CA HIS A 185 -12.42 9.17 -4.48
C HIS A 185 -12.09 8.04 -5.47
N ASP A 186 -10.82 7.89 -5.87
CA ASP A 186 -10.39 6.88 -6.84
C ASP A 186 -10.65 5.45 -6.31
N VAL A 187 -10.50 5.22 -5.00
CA VAL A 187 -10.83 3.94 -4.36
C VAL A 187 -12.35 3.70 -4.33
N LEU A 188 -13.14 4.72 -4.00
CA LEU A 188 -14.58 4.59 -3.78
C LEU A 188 -15.41 4.78 -5.04
N ASN A 189 -14.88 5.43 -6.07
CA ASN A 189 -15.51 5.68 -7.35
C ASN A 189 -14.62 5.27 -8.53
N PRO A 190 -14.22 3.99 -8.64
CA PRO A 190 -13.28 3.56 -9.67
C PRO A 190 -13.78 3.94 -11.07
N GLY A 191 -12.92 4.64 -11.82
CA GLY A 191 -13.22 5.06 -13.19
C GLY A 191 -14.05 6.35 -13.33
N LYS A 192 -14.45 7.02 -12.23
CA LYS A 192 -15.04 8.37 -12.30
C LYS A 192 -13.94 9.44 -12.19
N THR A 193 -14.12 10.59 -12.83
CA THR A 193 -13.21 11.74 -12.71
C THR A 193 -13.44 12.43 -11.38
N PHE A 194 -12.36 12.81 -10.70
CA PHE A 194 -12.43 13.62 -9.49
C PHE A 194 -12.29 15.10 -9.85
N GLU A 195 -13.32 15.87 -9.58
CA GLU A 195 -13.34 17.31 -9.78
C GLU A 195 -13.69 17.98 -8.44
N PHE A 196 -12.69 18.44 -7.73
CA PHE A 196 -12.84 19.12 -6.46
C PHE A 196 -11.71 20.12 -6.24
N SER A 197 -12.09 21.31 -5.75
CA SER A 197 -11.16 22.26 -5.17
C SER A 197 -11.76 22.84 -3.89
N TYR A 198 -10.92 23.13 -2.89
CA TYR A 198 -11.37 23.81 -1.66
C TYR A 198 -11.99 25.19 -1.91
N LYS A 199 -11.76 25.79 -3.10
CA LYS A 199 -12.40 27.04 -3.49
C LYS A 199 -13.89 26.87 -3.77
N ASP A 200 -14.30 25.69 -4.19
CA ASP A 200 -15.67 25.35 -4.59
C ASP A 200 -16.52 24.85 -3.40
N LEU A 201 -15.86 24.54 -2.27
CA LEU A 201 -16.53 24.05 -1.07
C LEU A 201 -17.43 25.10 -0.46
N LYS A 202 -18.75 24.86 -0.46
CA LYS A 202 -19.74 25.76 0.11
C LYS A 202 -19.74 25.73 1.65
N LYS A 203 -20.12 26.85 2.26
CA LYS A 203 -20.31 26.94 3.73
C LYS A 203 -21.28 25.84 4.20
N LYS A 204 -20.85 24.94 5.09
CA LYS A 204 -21.57 23.79 5.64
C LYS A 204 -21.57 22.51 4.77
N GLU A 205 -20.92 22.49 3.64
CA GLU A 205 -20.76 21.29 2.83
C GLU A 205 -19.59 20.44 3.35
N SER A 206 -19.75 19.12 3.33
CA SER A 206 -18.71 18.18 3.75
C SER A 206 -17.87 17.76 2.55
N THR A 207 -16.56 17.62 2.73
CA THR A 207 -15.70 17.02 1.69
C THR A 207 -16.08 15.58 1.37
N LYS A 208 -16.86 14.92 2.24
CA LYS A 208 -17.34 13.55 2.02
C LYS A 208 -18.26 13.43 0.82
N SER A 209 -19.11 14.45 0.56
CA SER A 209 -20.04 14.44 -0.57
C SER A 209 -19.35 14.32 -1.93
N TYR A 210 -18.10 14.74 -2.04
CA TYR A 210 -17.30 14.67 -3.29
C TYR A 210 -16.61 13.32 -3.49
N ILE A 211 -16.49 12.49 -2.47
CA ILE A 211 -15.76 11.22 -2.52
C ILE A 211 -16.65 9.99 -2.29
N THR A 212 -17.86 10.16 -1.73
CA THR A 212 -18.78 9.04 -1.52
C THR A 212 -19.33 8.53 -2.84
N PRO A 213 -19.49 7.20 -3.00
CA PRO A 213 -20.23 6.64 -4.11
C PRO A 213 -21.72 6.90 -3.98
N ASP A 214 -22.48 6.64 -5.04
CA ASP A 214 -23.92 6.85 -5.08
C ASP A 214 -24.68 6.00 -4.03
N GLU A 215 -24.17 4.81 -3.71
CA GLU A 215 -24.73 3.93 -2.69
C GLU A 215 -23.64 3.02 -2.06
N PHE A 216 -23.88 2.64 -0.79
CA PHE A 216 -23.26 1.48 -0.15
C PHE A 216 -24.33 0.47 0.26
N ASN A 217 -24.05 -0.83 0.05
CA ASN A 217 -24.91 -1.90 0.52
C ASN A 217 -24.08 -3.00 1.18
N PHE A 218 -24.14 -3.07 2.51
CA PHE A 218 -23.47 -4.05 3.35
C PHE A 218 -24.40 -5.19 3.82
N THR A 219 -25.60 -5.32 3.24
CA THR A 219 -26.54 -6.40 3.60
C THR A 219 -25.96 -7.80 3.36
N PRO A 220 -25.22 -8.07 2.26
CA PRO A 220 -24.56 -9.36 2.10
C PRO A 220 -23.44 -9.55 3.12
N SER A 221 -23.35 -10.74 3.73
CA SER A 221 -22.36 -11.04 4.77
C SER A 221 -20.92 -11.08 4.26
N ARG A 222 -20.71 -11.50 2.99
CA ARG A 222 -19.40 -11.85 2.44
C ARG A 222 -18.83 -10.84 1.44
N TYR A 223 -19.64 -9.87 1.01
CA TYR A 223 -19.25 -8.81 0.09
C TYR A 223 -20.15 -7.59 0.33
N PHE A 224 -19.77 -6.46 -0.22
CA PHE A 224 -20.58 -5.25 -0.23
C PHE A 224 -20.68 -4.69 -1.64
N LYS A 225 -21.69 -3.84 -1.88
CA LYS A 225 -21.82 -3.13 -3.14
C LYS A 225 -21.53 -1.65 -2.92
N PHE A 226 -20.87 -1.03 -3.89
CA PHE A 226 -20.63 0.40 -3.93
C PHE A 226 -20.67 0.89 -5.37
N GLY A 227 -21.62 1.78 -5.67
CA GLY A 227 -21.92 2.17 -7.04
C GLY A 227 -22.13 0.96 -7.95
N LYS A 228 -21.31 0.82 -9.02
CA LYS A 228 -21.38 -0.28 -9.99
C LYS A 228 -20.47 -1.47 -9.66
N PHE A 229 -19.82 -1.46 -8.52
CA PHE A 229 -18.82 -2.45 -8.11
C PHE A 229 -19.31 -3.30 -6.95
N ILE A 230 -18.73 -4.48 -6.86
CA ILE A 230 -18.87 -5.41 -5.75
C ILE A 230 -17.50 -5.55 -5.12
N GLY A 231 -17.40 -5.21 -3.84
CA GLY A 231 -16.17 -5.29 -3.07
C GLY A 231 -16.23 -6.37 -2.01
N ALA A 232 -15.10 -6.91 -1.64
CA ALA A 232 -14.97 -7.79 -0.49
C ALA A 232 -13.70 -7.47 0.27
N THR A 233 -13.79 -7.45 1.59
CA THR A 233 -12.66 -7.29 2.48
C THR A 233 -12.32 -8.58 3.18
N SER A 234 -11.03 -8.79 3.38
CA SER A 234 -10.46 -9.98 4.01
C SER A 234 -9.30 -9.56 4.90
N HIS A 235 -9.01 -10.35 5.93
CA HIS A 235 -7.82 -10.16 6.73
C HIS A 235 -6.79 -11.26 6.44
N PHE A 236 -5.53 -10.92 6.62
CA PHE A 236 -4.40 -11.82 6.45
C PHE A 236 -4.04 -12.50 7.76
N GLN A 237 -4.01 -13.81 7.75
CA GLN A 237 -3.62 -14.62 8.89
C GLN A 237 -2.27 -15.30 8.64
N ILE A 238 -1.28 -14.95 9.43
CA ILE A 238 0.05 -15.55 9.42
C ILE A 238 0.01 -16.84 10.22
N LEU A 239 0.34 -17.96 9.59
CA LEU A 239 0.46 -19.28 10.22
C LEU A 239 1.92 -19.76 10.16
N ALA A 240 2.72 -19.22 9.22
CA ALA A 240 4.12 -19.54 9.06
C ALA A 240 4.94 -19.09 10.28
N SER A 241 5.99 -19.85 10.58
CA SER A 241 7.04 -19.45 11.53
C SER A 241 7.99 -18.41 10.93
N GLU A 242 8.22 -18.53 9.63
CA GLU A 242 9.07 -17.61 8.85
C GLU A 242 8.32 -17.10 7.63
N LEU A 243 8.53 -15.85 7.27
CA LEU A 243 7.93 -15.20 6.11
C LEU A 243 9.01 -14.80 5.11
N SER A 244 8.65 -14.77 3.83
CA SER A 244 9.50 -14.27 2.76
C SER A 244 9.19 -12.81 2.45
N ASP A 245 10.21 -11.99 2.27
CA ASP A 245 10.14 -10.60 1.84
C ASP A 245 9.59 -10.42 0.40
N ARG A 246 9.51 -11.52 -0.38
CA ARG A 246 8.91 -11.52 -1.72
C ARG A 246 7.39 -11.63 -1.70
N MET A 247 6.80 -12.03 -0.57
CA MET A 247 5.36 -12.30 -0.50
C MET A 247 4.49 -11.09 -0.83
N LEU A 248 4.85 -9.90 -0.30
CA LEU A 248 4.10 -8.68 -0.59
C LEU A 248 4.15 -8.34 -2.07
N ALA A 249 5.31 -8.49 -2.71
CA ALA A 249 5.46 -8.27 -4.14
C ALA A 249 4.57 -9.19 -4.98
N GLU A 250 4.48 -10.48 -4.62
CA GLU A 250 3.62 -11.44 -5.32
C GLU A 250 2.13 -11.02 -5.25
N PHE A 251 1.67 -10.43 -4.14
CA PHE A 251 0.32 -9.87 -4.06
C PHE A 251 0.13 -8.63 -4.93
N LEU A 252 1.14 -7.76 -4.99
CA LEU A 252 1.08 -6.53 -5.77
C LEU A 252 1.27 -6.75 -7.28
N ASP A 253 1.72 -7.94 -7.68
CA ASP A 253 1.89 -8.32 -9.08
C ASP A 253 0.63 -8.95 -9.70
N ILE A 254 -0.45 -9.09 -8.93
CA ILE A 254 -1.73 -9.55 -9.47
C ILE A 254 -2.36 -8.45 -10.34
N ASP A 255 -2.76 -8.82 -11.57
CA ASP A 255 -3.37 -7.93 -12.56
C ASP A 255 -4.87 -7.66 -12.28
N ASP A 256 -5.17 -7.22 -11.08
CA ASP A 256 -6.53 -6.91 -10.64
C ASP A 256 -6.55 -5.78 -9.60
N ASN A 257 -7.76 -5.30 -9.29
CA ASN A 257 -7.94 -4.28 -8.26
C ASN A 257 -7.71 -4.85 -6.87
N ILE A 258 -6.63 -4.43 -6.23
CA ILE A 258 -6.24 -4.86 -4.90
C ILE A 258 -5.82 -3.64 -4.09
N ASN A 259 -6.43 -3.47 -2.93
CA ASN A 259 -5.98 -2.53 -1.92
C ASN A 259 -5.55 -3.32 -0.69
N ILE A 260 -4.36 -3.04 -0.19
CA ILE A 260 -3.80 -3.69 1.00
C ILE A 260 -3.42 -2.61 1.99
N SER A 261 -3.89 -2.72 3.23
CA SER A 261 -3.49 -1.82 4.31
C SER A 261 -2.89 -2.60 5.47
N PHE A 262 -1.73 -2.13 5.94
CA PHE A 262 -1.03 -2.61 7.11
C PHE A 262 -1.16 -1.56 8.19
N HIS A 263 -1.93 -1.85 9.23
CA HIS A 263 -1.96 -1.02 10.43
C HIS A 263 -0.91 -1.53 11.40
N ILE A 264 0.04 -0.67 11.74
CA ILE A 264 1.20 -0.99 12.57
C ILE A 264 1.22 -0.02 13.74
N LYS A 265 1.27 -0.56 14.95
CA LYS A 265 1.40 0.23 16.18
C LYS A 265 2.43 -0.40 17.09
N ALA A 266 3.42 0.37 17.52
CA ALA A 266 4.42 -0.09 18.46
C ALA A 266 3.78 -0.38 19.83
N ILE A 267 4.25 -1.41 20.51
CA ILE A 267 3.93 -1.69 21.91
C ILE A 267 5.02 -1.07 22.78
N GLU A 268 4.64 -0.49 23.89
CA GLU A 268 5.60 0.04 24.85
C GLU A 268 6.53 -1.10 25.34
N GLN A 269 7.85 -0.87 25.36
CA GLN A 269 8.85 -1.91 25.59
C GLN A 269 8.65 -2.67 26.91
N SER A 270 8.30 -1.96 27.97
CA SER A 270 8.04 -2.56 29.27
C SER A 270 6.80 -3.46 29.24
N GLU A 271 5.79 -3.09 28.48
CA GLU A 271 4.57 -3.86 28.30
C GLU A 271 4.83 -5.11 27.45
N ALA A 272 5.58 -4.97 26.33
CA ALA A 272 6.00 -6.07 25.50
C ALA A 272 6.76 -7.13 26.32
N ILE A 273 7.74 -6.72 27.10
CA ILE A 273 8.51 -7.62 27.99
C ILE A 273 7.60 -8.31 29.00
N LYS A 274 6.62 -7.61 29.60
CA LYS A 274 5.65 -8.21 30.52
C LYS A 274 4.78 -9.24 29.83
N MET A 275 4.31 -8.97 28.61
CA MET A 275 3.50 -9.92 27.83
C MET A 275 4.29 -11.20 27.54
N VAL A 276 5.53 -11.09 27.07
CA VAL A 276 6.39 -12.24 26.77
C VAL A 276 6.72 -13.03 28.03
N LYS A 277 7.04 -12.36 29.14
CA LYS A 277 7.26 -13.03 30.43
C LYS A 277 6.03 -13.82 30.92
N ARG A 278 4.82 -13.26 30.79
CA ARG A 278 3.57 -13.98 31.13
C ARG A 278 3.44 -15.23 30.26
N LYS A 279 3.66 -15.10 28.94
CA LYS A 279 3.60 -16.22 28.02
C LYS A 279 4.61 -17.30 28.36
N ASN A 280 5.85 -16.92 28.69
CA ASN A 280 6.87 -17.87 29.17
C ASN A 280 6.41 -18.61 30.42
N THR A 281 5.84 -17.91 31.42
CA THR A 281 5.30 -18.52 32.63
C THR A 281 4.17 -19.50 32.33
N ASP A 282 3.30 -19.21 31.37
CA ASP A 282 2.21 -20.10 30.98
C ASP A 282 2.74 -21.37 30.27
N ILE A 283 3.77 -21.24 29.42
CA ILE A 283 4.46 -22.38 28.81
C ILE A 283 5.13 -23.25 29.88
N ASP A 284 5.82 -22.63 30.86
CA ASP A 284 6.43 -23.37 31.97
C ASP A 284 5.38 -24.13 32.80
N LYS A 285 4.21 -23.56 33.07
CA LYS A 285 3.08 -24.27 33.71
C LYS A 285 2.62 -25.44 32.87
N MET A 286 2.43 -25.26 31.55
CA MET A 286 2.05 -26.35 30.64
C MET A 286 3.08 -27.49 30.68
N ARG A 287 4.39 -27.15 30.67
CA ARG A 287 5.46 -28.17 30.80
C ARG A 287 5.37 -28.92 32.10
N ILE A 288 5.12 -28.24 33.22
CA ILE A 288 4.95 -28.88 34.54
C ILE A 288 3.72 -29.80 34.56
N GLU A 289 2.61 -29.37 33.92
CA GLU A 289 1.40 -30.19 33.83
C GLU A 289 1.60 -31.45 32.97
N GLU A 290 2.26 -31.34 31.84
CA GLU A 290 2.59 -32.47 30.96
C GLU A 290 3.57 -33.43 31.64
N ASN A 291 4.58 -32.94 32.36
CA ASN A 291 5.47 -33.76 33.16
C ASN A 291 4.71 -34.52 34.24
N LYS A 292 3.77 -33.87 34.95
CA LYS A 292 2.93 -34.55 35.94
C LYS A 292 2.05 -35.65 35.31
N LYS A 293 1.53 -35.43 34.09
CA LYS A 293 0.76 -36.44 33.36
C LYS A 293 1.64 -37.63 32.96
N ALA A 294 2.86 -37.35 32.43
CA ALA A 294 3.81 -38.40 32.05
C ALA A 294 4.18 -39.27 33.23
N VAL A 295 4.53 -38.70 34.38
CA VAL A 295 4.83 -39.45 35.62
C VAL A 295 3.64 -40.31 36.08
N ARG A 296 2.41 -39.77 36.06
CA ARG A 296 1.20 -40.55 36.41
C ARG A 296 0.93 -41.70 35.45
N ALA A 297 1.32 -41.54 34.18
CA ALA A 297 1.16 -42.56 33.14
C ALA A 297 2.34 -43.57 33.09
N GLY A 298 3.36 -43.42 33.94
CA GLY A 298 4.52 -44.29 34.00
C GLY A 298 5.54 -44.07 32.87
N TYR A 299 5.50 -42.94 32.20
CA TYR A 299 6.47 -42.54 31.18
C TYR A 299 7.62 -41.76 31.79
N ASP A 300 8.77 -41.76 31.11
CA ASP A 300 9.97 -41.00 31.51
C ASP A 300 9.72 -39.49 31.40
N MET A 301 10.25 -38.72 32.37
CA MET A 301 10.07 -37.24 32.43
C MET A 301 10.65 -36.48 31.25
N ASP A 302 11.51 -37.12 30.43
CA ASP A 302 12.14 -36.51 29.27
C ASP A 302 11.29 -36.53 28.00
N ILE A 303 10.10 -37.12 28.02
CA ILE A 303 9.17 -37.17 26.87
C ILE A 303 8.18 -36.03 26.95
N LEU A 304 8.68 -34.80 26.74
CA LEU A 304 7.83 -33.64 26.53
C LEU A 304 7.45 -33.52 25.03
N PRO A 305 6.22 -33.06 24.72
CA PRO A 305 5.87 -32.72 23.36
C PRO A 305 6.91 -31.73 22.77
N SER A 306 7.46 -32.09 21.60
CA SER A 306 8.50 -31.27 20.91
C SER A 306 8.09 -29.80 20.77
N ASP A 307 6.81 -29.54 20.51
CA ASP A 307 6.23 -28.21 20.37
C ASP A 307 6.42 -27.34 21.63
N LEU A 308 6.27 -27.93 22.84
CA LEU A 308 6.45 -27.18 24.08
C LEU A 308 7.92 -26.84 24.36
N ILE A 309 8.85 -27.67 23.88
CA ILE A 309 10.28 -27.38 24.00
C ILE A 309 10.63 -26.21 23.06
N THR A 310 10.24 -26.32 21.79
CA THR A 310 10.49 -25.29 20.78
C THR A 310 9.87 -23.95 21.18
N TYR A 311 8.59 -23.93 21.57
CA TYR A 311 7.93 -22.70 22.04
C TYR A 311 8.62 -22.06 23.25
N GLY A 312 9.15 -22.88 24.16
CA GLY A 312 9.88 -22.39 25.33
C GLY A 312 11.23 -21.74 24.95
N GLU A 313 11.93 -22.27 23.97
CA GLU A 313 13.17 -21.71 23.43
C GLU A 313 12.90 -20.42 22.65
N ASP A 314 11.91 -20.41 21.76
CA ASP A 314 11.50 -19.24 20.98
C ASP A 314 11.13 -18.05 21.86
N VAL A 315 10.35 -18.29 22.93
CA VAL A 315 9.94 -17.24 23.86
C VAL A 315 11.12 -16.68 24.65
N LYS A 316 12.09 -17.54 25.02
CA LYS A 316 13.31 -17.08 25.71
C LYS A 316 14.21 -16.26 24.78
N SER A 317 14.36 -16.70 23.51
CA SER A 317 15.09 -15.94 22.50
C SER A 317 14.43 -14.58 22.29
N LEU A 318 13.13 -14.54 22.06
CA LEU A 318 12.36 -13.31 21.90
C LEU A 318 12.53 -12.38 23.11
N LEU A 319 12.51 -12.92 24.33
CA LEU A 319 12.70 -12.11 25.54
C LEU A 319 14.10 -11.48 25.56
N LYS A 320 15.12 -12.23 25.16
CA LYS A 320 16.49 -11.74 25.05
C LYS A 320 16.60 -10.62 24.02
N ASP A 321 16.05 -10.83 22.84
CA ASP A 321 16.06 -9.86 21.73
C ASP A 321 15.37 -8.54 22.12
N LEU A 322 14.21 -8.63 22.80
CA LEU A 322 13.54 -7.46 23.34
C LEU A 322 14.34 -6.73 24.45
N GLN A 323 15.16 -7.45 25.23
CA GLN A 323 15.96 -6.85 26.30
C GLN A 323 17.23 -6.17 25.79
N THR A 324 17.78 -6.60 24.66
CA THR A 324 18.98 -5.99 24.04
C THR A 324 18.64 -4.67 23.33
N ARG A 325 17.38 -4.32 23.14
CA ARG A 325 16.86 -3.14 22.44
C ARG A 325 17.03 -3.16 20.92
N ASP A 326 17.49 -4.25 20.34
CA ASP A 326 17.59 -4.41 18.88
C ASP A 326 16.22 -4.69 18.27
N GLU A 327 15.29 -5.27 19.06
CA GLU A 327 13.94 -5.61 18.63
C GLU A 327 12.87 -4.86 19.43
N ARG A 328 11.79 -4.47 18.76
CA ARG A 328 10.55 -3.98 19.37
C ARG A 328 9.39 -4.89 19.00
N MET A 329 8.29 -4.79 19.71
CA MET A 329 7.04 -5.46 19.37
C MET A 329 6.03 -4.48 18.79
N PHE A 330 5.34 -4.94 17.77
CA PHE A 330 4.26 -4.24 17.10
C PHE A 330 2.98 -5.05 17.14
N VAL A 331 1.85 -4.35 17.21
CA VAL A 331 0.55 -4.89 16.86
C VAL A 331 0.29 -4.59 15.40
N VAL A 332 0.08 -5.63 14.60
CA VAL A 332 -0.11 -5.50 13.15
C VAL A 332 -1.47 -6.08 12.75
N THR A 333 -2.22 -5.33 11.97
CA THR A 333 -3.44 -5.77 11.29
C THR A 333 -3.25 -5.60 9.79
N ILE A 334 -3.46 -6.66 9.01
CA ILE A 334 -3.32 -6.61 7.55
C ILE A 334 -4.68 -6.89 6.92
N VAL A 335 -5.15 -5.94 6.12
CA VAL A 335 -6.47 -5.97 5.49
C VAL A 335 -6.32 -5.90 3.98
N PHE A 336 -7.07 -6.74 3.28
CA PHE A 336 -7.19 -6.74 1.83
C PHE A 336 -8.58 -6.29 1.43
N MET A 337 -8.68 -5.48 0.41
CA MET A 337 -9.92 -5.19 -0.28
C MET A 337 -9.74 -5.48 -1.76
N ASN A 338 -10.65 -6.26 -2.30
CA ASN A 338 -10.75 -6.54 -3.73
C ASN A 338 -12.11 -6.10 -4.23
N PHE A 339 -12.17 -5.66 -5.47
CA PHE A 339 -13.44 -5.29 -6.07
C PHE A 339 -13.47 -5.58 -7.58
N ALA A 340 -14.66 -5.87 -8.09
CA ALA A 340 -14.92 -6.16 -9.49
C ALA A 340 -16.33 -5.76 -9.87
N ARG A 341 -16.65 -5.81 -11.16
CA ARG A 341 -18.03 -5.56 -11.65
C ARG A 341 -18.95 -6.76 -11.46
N THR A 342 -18.41 -7.96 -11.29
CA THR A 342 -19.17 -9.21 -11.12
C THR A 342 -18.64 -10.00 -9.94
N VAL A 343 -19.52 -10.75 -9.26
CA VAL A 343 -19.16 -11.65 -8.16
C VAL A 343 -18.14 -12.69 -8.64
N GLN A 344 -18.34 -13.28 -9.83
CA GLN A 344 -17.43 -14.30 -10.36
C GLN A 344 -15.99 -13.79 -10.49
N LYS A 345 -15.80 -12.60 -11.05
CA LYS A 345 -14.46 -11.99 -11.19
C LYS A 345 -13.85 -11.71 -9.82
N LEU A 346 -14.65 -11.19 -8.87
CA LEU A 346 -14.22 -10.95 -7.50
C LEU A 346 -13.73 -12.23 -6.80
N GLU A 347 -14.52 -13.33 -6.91
CA GLU A 347 -14.14 -14.61 -6.31
C GLU A 347 -12.87 -15.19 -6.96
N ASN A 348 -12.69 -15.03 -8.27
CA ASN A 348 -11.47 -15.46 -8.97
C ASN A 348 -10.24 -14.71 -8.44
N THR A 349 -10.32 -13.40 -8.27
CA THR A 349 -9.23 -12.58 -7.71
C THR A 349 -8.90 -13.01 -6.28
N ILE A 350 -9.92 -13.22 -5.44
CA ILE A 350 -9.71 -13.68 -4.05
C ILE A 350 -9.10 -15.09 -4.01
N ALA A 351 -9.46 -15.97 -4.94
CA ALA A 351 -8.85 -17.30 -5.06
C ALA A 351 -7.36 -17.22 -5.42
N GLN A 352 -6.98 -16.30 -6.33
CA GLN A 352 -5.57 -16.05 -6.67
C GLN A 352 -4.77 -15.58 -5.45
N ILE A 353 -5.28 -14.57 -4.73
CA ILE A 353 -4.66 -14.05 -3.51
C ILE A 353 -4.54 -15.15 -2.45
N SER A 354 -5.59 -15.98 -2.29
CA SER A 354 -5.57 -17.09 -1.35
C SER A 354 -4.54 -18.15 -1.74
N SER A 355 -4.32 -18.38 -3.03
CA SER A 355 -3.29 -19.30 -3.52
C SER A 355 -1.88 -18.80 -3.16
N ILE A 356 -1.60 -17.51 -3.36
CA ILE A 356 -0.32 -16.90 -2.95
C ILE A 356 -0.14 -17.00 -1.44
N ALA A 357 -1.15 -16.66 -0.64
CA ALA A 357 -1.07 -16.77 0.80
C ALA A 357 -0.76 -18.20 1.26
N ASN A 358 -1.45 -19.20 0.68
CA ASN A 358 -1.23 -20.61 1.00
C ASN A 358 0.20 -21.09 0.65
N LYS A 359 0.78 -20.61 -0.46
CA LYS A 359 2.17 -20.88 -0.85
C LYS A 359 3.15 -20.47 0.26
N HIS A 360 2.85 -19.41 0.99
CA HIS A 360 3.66 -18.87 2.09
C HIS A 360 3.15 -19.32 3.48
N ASN A 361 2.40 -20.42 3.57
CA ASN A 361 1.79 -20.90 4.82
C ASN A 361 1.00 -19.83 5.58
N CYS A 362 0.28 -18.99 4.84
CA CYS A 362 -0.61 -17.97 5.35
C CYS A 362 -2.03 -18.18 4.82
N LYS A 363 -3.00 -17.49 5.37
CA LYS A 363 -4.41 -17.58 4.94
C LYS A 363 -5.01 -16.19 4.73
N ILE A 364 -5.84 -16.08 3.71
CA ILE A 364 -6.76 -14.96 3.54
C ILE A 364 -8.12 -15.39 4.08
N LYS A 365 -8.60 -14.71 5.10
CA LYS A 365 -9.93 -14.94 5.68
C LYS A 365 -10.83 -13.76 5.40
N ARG A 366 -11.97 -14.04 4.75
CA ARG A 366 -12.99 -13.04 4.49
C ARG A 366 -13.57 -12.49 5.80
N LEU A 367 -13.83 -11.21 5.85
CA LEU A 367 -14.47 -10.55 6.98
C LEU A 367 -15.99 -10.72 6.89
N ASP A 368 -16.48 -11.96 7.15
CA ASP A 368 -17.91 -12.24 7.13
C ASP A 368 -18.63 -11.38 8.19
N HIS A 369 -19.70 -10.68 7.79
CA HIS A 369 -20.47 -9.73 8.61
C HIS A 369 -19.70 -8.47 9.10
N ALA A 370 -18.45 -8.27 8.68
CA ALA A 370 -17.60 -7.12 9.03
C ALA A 370 -17.03 -6.41 7.79
N GLN A 371 -17.77 -6.43 6.68
CA GLN A 371 -17.33 -5.85 5.41
C GLN A 371 -17.20 -4.32 5.47
N GLU A 372 -18.08 -3.65 6.21
CA GLU A 372 -18.01 -2.20 6.44
C GLU A 372 -16.76 -1.83 7.25
N GLN A 373 -16.51 -2.53 8.36
CA GLN A 373 -15.32 -2.33 9.18
C GLN A 373 -14.03 -2.60 8.39
N GLY A 374 -14.07 -3.61 7.52
CA GLY A 374 -12.96 -3.92 6.60
C GLY A 374 -12.74 -2.81 5.59
N LEU A 375 -13.80 -2.29 4.95
CA LEU A 375 -13.70 -1.15 4.04
C LEU A 375 -13.09 0.08 4.74
N ILE A 376 -13.60 0.43 5.91
CA ILE A 376 -13.08 1.56 6.69
C ILE A 376 -11.58 1.38 6.99
N SER A 377 -11.17 0.16 7.34
CA SER A 377 -9.79 -0.14 7.71
C SER A 377 -8.84 -0.26 6.53
N VAL A 378 -9.33 -0.26 5.29
CA VAL A 378 -8.46 -0.30 4.10
C VAL A 378 -8.26 1.09 3.48
N LEU A 379 -9.06 2.07 3.88
CA LEU A 379 -8.93 3.45 3.39
C LEU A 379 -7.72 4.14 4.06
N PRO A 380 -6.88 4.87 3.31
CA PRO A 380 -5.67 5.52 3.84
C PRO A 380 -5.98 6.73 4.73
N LEU A 381 -6.68 6.46 5.84
CA LEU A 381 -7.11 7.45 6.83
C LEU A 381 -6.44 7.27 8.19
N GLY A 382 -5.72 6.16 8.39
CA GLY A 382 -5.13 5.79 9.68
C GLY A 382 -6.15 5.27 10.69
N VAL A 383 -7.27 4.72 10.21
CA VAL A 383 -8.38 4.22 11.05
C VAL A 383 -8.51 2.72 10.90
N ASN A 384 -8.29 1.97 11.98
CA ASN A 384 -8.54 0.53 12.04
C ASN A 384 -9.80 0.25 12.88
N LYS A 385 -10.81 -0.36 12.28
CA LYS A 385 -12.06 -0.80 12.93
C LYS A 385 -12.12 -2.31 13.19
N LEU A 386 -11.00 -3.01 12.94
CA LEU A 386 -10.91 -4.46 13.15
C LEU A 386 -10.17 -4.75 14.45
N GLU A 387 -10.73 -5.64 15.26
CA GLU A 387 -10.10 -6.13 16.50
C GLU A 387 -9.20 -7.37 16.24
N ILE A 388 -8.65 -7.48 15.01
CA ILE A 388 -7.82 -8.60 14.58
C ILE A 388 -6.36 -8.15 14.61
N ASN A 389 -5.66 -8.55 15.66
CA ASN A 389 -4.29 -8.10 15.91
C ASN A 389 -3.32 -9.28 15.92
N ARG A 390 -2.13 -9.09 15.33
CA ARG A 390 -1.00 -10.01 15.43
C ARG A 390 0.19 -9.29 16.03
N GLY A 391 0.76 -9.87 17.09
CA GLY A 391 2.04 -9.39 17.61
C GLY A 391 3.18 -9.85 16.72
N LEU A 392 4.01 -8.95 16.26
CA LEU A 392 5.22 -9.19 15.45
C LEU A 392 6.38 -8.40 16.03
N THR A 393 7.61 -8.91 15.84
CA THR A 393 8.84 -8.17 16.14
C THR A 393 9.18 -7.19 15.02
N SER A 394 10.16 -6.32 15.24
CA SER A 394 10.66 -5.39 14.20
C SER A 394 11.07 -6.14 12.93
N SER A 395 11.91 -7.16 13.07
CA SER A 395 12.37 -7.98 11.94
C SER A 395 11.23 -8.68 11.24
N SER A 396 10.29 -9.28 12.00
CA SER A 396 9.10 -9.93 11.42
C SER A 396 8.16 -8.95 10.72
N THR A 397 8.05 -7.70 11.20
CA THR A 397 7.25 -6.66 10.57
C THR A 397 7.95 -6.12 9.31
N ALA A 398 9.29 -5.99 9.35
CA ALA A 398 10.08 -5.52 8.22
C ALA A 398 10.09 -6.48 7.03
N VAL A 399 9.72 -7.75 7.20
CA VAL A 399 9.50 -8.69 6.08
C VAL A 399 8.45 -8.19 5.10
N PHE A 400 7.49 -7.38 5.56
CA PHE A 400 6.51 -6.71 4.69
C PHE A 400 7.08 -5.42 4.09
N ILE A 401 8.37 -5.43 3.74
CA ILE A 401 9.07 -4.30 3.16
C ILE A 401 8.30 -3.76 1.95
N PRO A 402 8.07 -2.42 1.89
CA PRO A 402 7.18 -1.83 0.90
C PRO A 402 7.80 -1.68 -0.49
N PHE A 403 9.04 -2.14 -0.67
CA PHE A 403 9.77 -1.93 -1.91
C PHE A 403 9.79 -3.19 -2.77
N THR A 404 9.46 -3.03 -4.03
CA THR A 404 9.41 -4.13 -5.00
C THR A 404 10.35 -3.85 -6.17
N THR A 405 9.91 -3.08 -7.14
CA THR A 405 10.63 -2.75 -8.36
C THR A 405 10.37 -1.31 -8.72
N GLU A 406 11.42 -0.57 -9.01
CA GLU A 406 11.30 0.80 -9.47
C GLU A 406 10.55 0.86 -10.81
N GLU A 407 9.49 1.64 -10.87
CA GLU A 407 8.76 1.95 -12.08
C GLU A 407 9.30 3.28 -12.64
N LEU A 408 9.78 3.23 -13.86
CA LEU A 408 10.28 4.43 -14.54
C LEU A 408 9.28 4.89 -15.60
N PHE A 409 8.33 5.68 -15.19
CA PHE A 409 7.35 6.30 -16.09
C PHE A 409 7.28 7.82 -15.86
N ILE A 410 8.13 8.55 -16.58
CA ILE A 410 8.12 10.01 -16.55
C ILE A 410 7.19 10.49 -17.66
N ASN A 411 6.06 11.09 -17.29
CA ASN A 411 5.13 11.70 -18.24
C ASN A 411 5.61 13.10 -18.60
N SER A 412 6.23 13.23 -19.77
CA SER A 412 6.74 14.49 -20.34
C SER A 412 6.66 14.43 -21.85
N SER A 413 6.53 15.60 -22.50
CA SER A 413 6.60 15.72 -23.96
C SER A 413 7.92 15.24 -24.57
N ASN A 414 8.98 15.15 -23.75
CA ASN A 414 10.31 14.71 -24.16
C ASN A 414 10.66 13.29 -23.68
N SER A 415 9.66 12.54 -23.15
CA SER A 415 9.91 11.19 -22.66
C SER A 415 10.10 10.20 -23.81
N LEU A 416 11.21 9.47 -23.76
CA LEU A 416 11.54 8.41 -24.71
C LEU A 416 11.12 7.05 -24.17
N TYR A 417 10.70 6.17 -25.06
CA TYR A 417 10.37 4.78 -24.73
C TYR A 417 11.62 3.89 -24.76
N TYR A 418 11.92 3.23 -23.66
CA TYR A 418 13.07 2.35 -23.51
C TYR A 418 12.74 0.86 -23.61
N GLY A 419 11.55 0.46 -23.20
CA GLY A 419 11.11 -0.92 -23.23
C GLY A 419 9.98 -1.20 -22.24
N LEU A 420 9.84 -2.46 -21.87
CA LEU A 420 8.96 -2.92 -20.82
C LEU A 420 9.77 -3.31 -19.58
N ASN A 421 9.28 -2.99 -18.42
CA ASN A 421 9.85 -3.46 -17.16
C ASN A 421 9.77 -5.00 -17.13
N ALA A 422 10.88 -5.67 -16.81
CA ALA A 422 10.98 -7.13 -16.87
C ALA A 422 10.09 -7.84 -15.83
N LEU A 423 9.72 -7.16 -14.74
CA LEU A 423 8.90 -7.70 -13.67
C LEU A 423 7.43 -7.26 -13.78
N SER A 424 7.18 -5.97 -13.91
CA SER A 424 5.83 -5.43 -13.95
C SER A 424 5.22 -5.40 -15.36
N HIS A 425 6.04 -5.57 -16.41
CA HIS A 425 5.65 -5.41 -17.82
C HIS A 425 5.05 -4.04 -18.18
N ASN A 426 5.21 -3.05 -17.32
CA ASN A 426 4.83 -1.67 -17.60
C ASN A 426 5.82 -0.99 -18.53
N LEU A 427 5.37 0.06 -19.23
CA LEU A 427 6.23 0.85 -20.09
C LEU A 427 7.32 1.56 -19.29
N ILE A 428 8.56 1.45 -19.75
CA ILE A 428 9.65 2.30 -19.28
C ILE A 428 9.71 3.53 -20.18
N MET A 429 9.34 4.67 -19.63
CA MET A 429 9.35 5.97 -20.29
C MET A 429 10.22 6.94 -19.47
N ALA A 430 11.23 7.53 -20.06
CA ALA A 430 12.12 8.44 -19.35
C ALA A 430 12.43 9.71 -20.14
N ASP A 431 12.31 10.83 -19.47
CA ASP A 431 12.84 12.12 -19.94
C ASP A 431 14.22 12.32 -19.30
N ARG A 432 15.27 12.08 -20.07
CA ARG A 432 16.65 12.21 -19.58
C ARG A 432 16.98 13.61 -19.05
N LYS A 433 16.35 14.66 -19.57
CA LYS A 433 16.57 16.04 -19.13
C LYS A 433 16.12 16.28 -17.69
N LYS A 434 15.19 15.44 -17.19
CA LYS A 434 14.71 15.47 -15.80
C LYS A 434 15.55 14.62 -14.85
N LEU A 435 16.45 13.78 -15.39
CA LEU A 435 17.35 12.99 -14.56
C LEU A 435 18.49 13.85 -14.02
N LYS A 436 19.00 13.50 -12.85
CA LYS A 436 20.16 14.16 -12.23
C LYS A 436 21.41 14.08 -13.13
N ASN A 437 21.55 12.98 -13.87
CA ASN A 437 22.59 12.77 -14.85
C ASN A 437 21.96 12.19 -16.13
N PRO A 438 21.97 12.93 -17.27
CA PRO A 438 21.34 12.48 -18.51
C PRO A 438 22.19 11.48 -19.32
N ASN A 439 23.43 11.17 -18.90
CA ASN A 439 24.30 10.25 -19.60
C ASN A 439 23.72 8.83 -19.59
N GLY A 440 23.89 8.09 -20.68
CA GLY A 440 23.48 6.72 -20.84
C GLY A 440 24.62 5.83 -21.32
N LEU A 441 24.62 4.56 -20.94
CA LEU A 441 25.56 3.55 -21.39
C LEU A 441 24.79 2.30 -21.82
N ILE A 442 25.04 1.84 -23.06
CA ILE A 442 24.44 0.62 -23.60
C ILE A 442 25.50 -0.49 -23.59
N LEU A 443 25.31 -1.50 -22.76
CA LEU A 443 26.20 -2.64 -22.63
C LEU A 443 25.52 -3.92 -23.10
N GLY A 444 26.30 -4.82 -23.69
CA GLY A 444 25.80 -6.14 -24.08
C GLY A 444 26.88 -6.93 -24.85
N THR A 445 26.70 -8.25 -24.92
CA THR A 445 27.53 -9.13 -25.71
C THR A 445 27.36 -8.90 -27.21
N PRO A 446 28.30 -9.33 -28.08
CA PRO A 446 28.09 -9.28 -29.52
C PRO A 446 26.81 -9.99 -29.93
N GLY A 447 26.05 -9.40 -30.85
CA GLY A 447 24.74 -9.93 -31.29
C GLY A 447 23.53 -9.68 -30.34
N SER A 448 23.71 -8.99 -29.21
CA SER A 448 22.65 -8.71 -28.25
C SER A 448 21.70 -7.58 -28.66
N GLY A 449 21.92 -6.92 -29.79
CA GLY A 449 21.09 -5.82 -30.29
C GLY A 449 21.47 -4.41 -29.77
N LYS A 450 22.72 -4.22 -29.27
CA LYS A 450 23.19 -2.88 -28.81
C LYS A 450 23.00 -1.79 -29.85
N SER A 451 23.54 -2.01 -31.07
CA SER A 451 23.44 -1.03 -32.16
C SER A 451 21.98 -0.74 -32.55
N PHE A 452 21.12 -1.78 -32.53
CA PHE A 452 19.69 -1.58 -32.77
C PHE A 452 19.03 -0.74 -31.68
N SER A 453 19.35 -0.98 -30.40
CA SER A 453 18.84 -0.17 -29.29
C SER A 453 19.28 1.27 -29.37
N ALA A 454 20.53 1.53 -29.74
CA ALA A 454 21.05 2.87 -29.93
C ALA A 454 20.36 3.60 -31.10
N LYS A 455 20.22 2.94 -32.25
CA LYS A 455 19.49 3.47 -33.42
C LYS A 455 18.03 3.79 -33.10
N ARG A 456 17.36 2.89 -32.35
CA ARG A 456 15.98 3.11 -31.89
C ARG A 456 15.89 4.35 -30.99
N GLU A 457 16.80 4.55 -30.08
CA GLU A 457 16.81 5.72 -29.20
C GLU A 457 17.04 7.01 -30.00
N MET A 458 17.97 7.02 -30.96
CA MET A 458 18.21 8.14 -31.87
C MET A 458 16.95 8.48 -32.67
N ALA A 459 16.29 7.49 -33.29
CA ALA A 459 15.05 7.68 -34.01
C ALA A 459 13.92 8.23 -33.11
N ASN A 460 13.79 7.69 -31.90
CA ASN A 460 12.81 8.19 -30.94
C ASN A 460 13.09 9.64 -30.54
N ALA A 461 14.35 10.03 -30.34
CA ALA A 461 14.72 11.39 -30.02
C ALA A 461 14.31 12.37 -31.15
N ILE A 462 14.58 12.00 -32.41
CA ILE A 462 14.18 12.82 -33.58
C ILE A 462 12.66 12.92 -33.71
N LEU A 463 11.94 11.81 -33.49
CA LEU A 463 10.48 11.78 -33.65
C LEU A 463 9.75 12.54 -32.53
N VAL A 464 10.23 12.43 -31.30
CA VAL A 464 9.52 12.90 -30.10
C VAL A 464 9.99 14.29 -29.67
N THR A 465 11.31 14.54 -29.69
CA THR A 465 11.89 15.80 -29.17
C THR A 465 12.24 16.78 -30.29
N ASP A 466 12.54 18.01 -29.93
CA ASP A 466 13.09 19.03 -30.84
C ASP A 466 14.61 19.14 -30.70
N ASP A 467 15.27 18.11 -30.21
CA ASP A 467 16.70 18.09 -29.97
C ASP A 467 17.49 17.72 -31.21
N ASP A 468 18.65 18.32 -31.37
CA ASP A 468 19.63 17.92 -32.37
C ASP A 468 20.32 16.63 -31.95
N VAL A 469 20.46 15.69 -32.87
CA VAL A 469 21.14 14.41 -32.63
C VAL A 469 22.50 14.43 -33.33
N ILE A 470 23.59 14.40 -32.57
CA ILE A 470 24.95 14.33 -33.08
C ILE A 470 25.49 12.91 -32.86
N ILE A 471 25.88 12.24 -33.94
CA ILE A 471 26.36 10.85 -33.95
C ILE A 471 27.83 10.81 -34.29
N CYS A 472 28.65 10.22 -33.43
CA CYS A 472 30.03 9.83 -33.71
C CYS A 472 30.07 8.30 -33.88
N ASP A 473 30.14 7.85 -35.13
CA ASP A 473 30.09 6.43 -35.50
C ASP A 473 31.36 6.05 -36.27
N PRO A 474 32.40 5.54 -35.56
CA PRO A 474 33.67 5.17 -36.17
C PRO A 474 33.57 4.01 -37.17
N GLU A 475 32.57 3.14 -37.00
CA GLU A 475 32.39 1.93 -37.84
C GLU A 475 31.45 2.18 -39.02
N GLY A 476 30.73 3.32 -39.03
CA GLY A 476 29.87 3.73 -40.14
C GLY A 476 28.56 2.95 -40.29
N GLU A 477 28.11 2.25 -39.23
CA GLU A 477 26.92 1.44 -39.23
C GLU A 477 25.61 2.23 -39.40
N VAL A 478 25.62 3.52 -39.02
CA VAL A 478 24.41 4.38 -38.99
C VAL A 478 24.13 5.03 -40.35
N ARG A 479 25.14 5.12 -41.23
CA ARG A 479 25.04 5.85 -42.51
C ARG A 479 23.95 5.34 -43.49
N HIS A 480 23.51 4.11 -43.37
CA HIS A 480 22.58 3.48 -44.32
C HIS A 480 21.12 3.49 -43.89
N GLU A 481 20.78 3.96 -42.70
CA GLU A 481 19.42 3.84 -42.14
C GLU A 481 18.74 5.18 -41.78
N VAL A 482 19.48 6.28 -41.83
CA VAL A 482 18.99 7.61 -41.41
C VAL A 482 18.97 8.62 -42.57
N ALA A 483 19.23 8.21 -43.82
CA ALA A 483 19.17 9.03 -45.03
C ALA A 483 17.82 8.93 -45.72
#